data_588586b96e1eff7765eeec44547002b4
#
_entry.id   588586b96e1eff7765eeec44547002b4
#
_cell.length_a   1.000
_cell.length_b   1.000
_cell.length_c   1.000
_cell.angle_alpha   90.00
_cell.angle_beta   90.00
_cell.angle_gamma   90.00
#
_symmetry.space_group_name_H-M   'P 1'
#
loop_
_entity.id
_entity.type
_entity.pdbx_description
1 polymer ?
#
loop_
_entity_poly.entity_id
_entity_poly.type
_entity_poly.pdbx_seq_one_letter_code
_entity_poly.pdbx_strand_id
1 'polypeptide(L)'
;MKLIFATNNQHKVNEIQAAIGQHLEVIPLKQAGINIDIPEPHDTLEANASEKSRTIHQLTGLSCFSEDTGLEVDALNGEPGVKSARYAGEDKAFDKNIEKLLTKLGNTANRRARFRTVISLIWEEKEWLFEGIFEGEITQSPSGTGGFGYDPVFKPTGSDRTFAEMTMAEKNEISHRKKAADKLVLFLQNQVITTR
;
A
#
# COMPACT_ATOMS: atom_id res chain seq x y z
N MET A 1 -6.39 18.10 -10.80
CA MET A 1 -7.46 17.05 -10.67
C MET A 1 -7.50 16.62 -9.21
N LYS A 2 -8.70 16.29 -8.68
CA LYS A 2 -8.91 15.82 -7.30
C LYS A 2 -9.58 14.46 -7.34
N LEU A 3 -9.09 13.50 -6.52
CA LEU A 3 -9.73 12.19 -6.35
C LEU A 3 -9.84 11.83 -4.88
N ILE A 4 -10.96 11.19 -4.50
CA ILE A 4 -11.12 10.63 -3.17
C ILE A 4 -10.25 9.38 -3.05
N PHE A 5 -9.45 9.30 -2.00
CA PHE A 5 -8.69 8.11 -1.63
C PHE A 5 -9.41 7.37 -0.51
N ALA A 6 -9.94 6.20 -0.82
CA ALA A 6 -10.76 5.36 0.07
C ALA A 6 -9.92 4.73 1.20
N THR A 7 -9.36 5.56 2.06
CA THR A 7 -8.56 5.12 3.22
C THR A 7 -8.68 6.06 4.41
N ASN A 8 -8.60 5.47 5.61
CA ASN A 8 -8.43 6.19 6.89
C ASN A 8 -6.97 6.16 7.38
N ASN A 9 -6.05 5.51 6.64
CA ASN A 9 -4.66 5.37 7.04
C ASN A 9 -3.83 6.57 6.57
N GLN A 10 -3.47 7.46 7.52
CA GLN A 10 -2.71 8.67 7.23
C GLN A 10 -1.30 8.39 6.66
N HIS A 11 -0.64 7.30 7.04
CA HIS A 11 0.66 6.93 6.47
C HIS A 11 0.54 6.63 4.97
N LYS A 12 -0.50 5.89 4.57
CA LYS A 12 -0.79 5.64 3.16
C LYS A 12 -1.08 6.92 2.38
N VAL A 13 -1.87 7.83 2.97
CA VAL A 13 -2.16 9.14 2.36
C VAL A 13 -0.88 9.92 2.10
N ASN A 14 0.00 10.00 3.10
CA ASN A 14 1.25 10.75 3.00
C ASN A 14 2.19 10.17 1.92
N GLU A 15 2.34 8.84 1.88
CA GLU A 15 3.18 8.18 0.89
C GLU A 15 2.61 8.30 -0.53
N ILE A 16 1.30 8.13 -0.70
CA ILE A 16 0.64 8.29 -2.02
C ILE A 16 0.75 9.75 -2.49
N GLN A 17 0.47 10.74 -1.64
CA GLN A 17 0.57 12.14 -2.03
C GLN A 17 2.02 12.52 -2.43
N ALA A 18 3.00 12.02 -1.69
CA ALA A 18 4.40 12.23 -2.02
C ALA A 18 4.80 11.52 -3.33
N ALA A 19 4.30 10.31 -3.58
CA ALA A 19 4.55 9.55 -4.81
C ALA A 19 3.93 10.19 -6.06
N ILE A 20 2.71 10.72 -5.93
CA ILE A 20 1.96 11.36 -7.03
C ILE A 20 2.43 12.80 -7.29
N GLY A 21 2.96 13.47 -6.26
CA GLY A 21 3.38 14.88 -6.36
C GLY A 21 2.20 15.82 -6.62
N GLN A 22 2.38 16.75 -7.56
CA GLN A 22 1.38 17.77 -7.91
C GLN A 22 0.41 17.33 -9.03
N HIS A 23 0.57 16.15 -9.58
CA HIS A 23 -0.27 15.66 -10.68
C HIS A 23 -1.73 15.44 -10.27
N LEU A 24 -1.95 15.09 -9.00
CA LEU A 24 -3.25 14.78 -8.44
C LEU A 24 -3.32 15.26 -6.99
N GLU A 25 -4.41 15.92 -6.62
CA GLU A 25 -4.75 16.22 -5.23
C GLU A 25 -5.54 15.03 -4.64
N VAL A 26 -4.95 14.39 -3.65
CA VAL A 26 -5.53 13.24 -2.96
C VAL A 26 -6.41 13.73 -1.82
N ILE A 27 -7.68 13.37 -1.82
CA ILE A 27 -8.66 13.74 -0.79
C ILE A 27 -8.94 12.51 0.09
N PRO A 28 -8.38 12.42 1.31
CA PRO A 28 -8.68 11.31 2.23
C PRO A 28 -10.16 11.29 2.63
N LEU A 29 -10.68 10.14 3.06
CA LEU A 29 -12.08 9.99 3.48
C LEU A 29 -12.51 11.02 4.51
N LYS A 30 -11.68 11.26 5.53
CA LYS A 30 -11.96 12.25 6.57
C LYS A 30 -12.13 13.67 6.00
N GLN A 31 -11.30 14.06 5.03
CA GLN A 31 -11.37 15.37 4.37
C GLN A 31 -12.57 15.47 3.42
N ALA A 32 -12.99 14.34 2.86
CA ALA A 32 -14.22 14.25 2.06
C ALA A 32 -15.50 14.23 2.92
N GLY A 33 -15.40 14.30 4.25
CA GLY A 33 -16.54 14.20 5.17
C GLY A 33 -17.14 12.79 5.28
N ILE A 34 -16.39 11.77 4.84
CA ILE A 34 -16.82 10.37 4.85
C ILE A 34 -16.21 9.69 6.08
N ASN A 35 -17.06 9.29 7.02
CA ASN A 35 -16.63 8.66 8.26
C ASN A 35 -17.17 7.21 8.34
N ILE A 36 -16.57 6.33 7.55
CA ILE A 36 -16.88 4.90 7.52
C ILE A 36 -15.61 4.08 7.63
N ASP A 37 -15.74 2.86 8.16
CA ASP A 37 -14.72 1.82 8.07
C ASP A 37 -15.19 0.80 7.03
N ILE A 38 -14.35 0.59 6.02
CA ILE A 38 -14.68 -0.33 4.93
C ILE A 38 -14.01 -1.66 5.23
N PRO A 39 -14.77 -2.75 5.36
CA PRO A 39 -14.21 -4.06 5.65
C PRO A 39 -13.34 -4.57 4.49
N GLU A 40 -12.36 -5.39 4.83
CA GLU A 40 -11.45 -6.06 3.91
C GLU A 40 -11.61 -7.59 4.05
N PRO A 41 -12.74 -8.16 3.56
CA PRO A 41 -13.08 -9.55 3.84
C PRO A 41 -12.45 -10.55 2.88
N HIS A 42 -11.80 -10.08 1.82
CA HIS A 42 -11.33 -10.91 0.72
C HIS A 42 -9.92 -11.44 0.94
N ASP A 43 -9.61 -12.54 0.27
CA ASP A 43 -8.32 -13.23 0.35
C ASP A 43 -7.27 -12.70 -0.64
N THR A 44 -7.60 -11.64 -1.41
CA THR A 44 -6.67 -11.02 -2.37
C THR A 44 -6.63 -9.50 -2.19
N LEU A 45 -5.46 -8.91 -2.47
CA LEU A 45 -5.27 -7.46 -2.43
C LEU A 45 -6.15 -6.75 -3.45
N GLU A 46 -6.31 -7.36 -4.64
CA GLU A 46 -7.17 -6.85 -5.70
C GLU A 46 -8.62 -6.72 -5.24
N ALA A 47 -9.17 -7.78 -4.68
CA ALA A 47 -10.57 -7.79 -4.26
C ALA A 47 -10.82 -6.81 -3.10
N ASN A 48 -9.90 -6.70 -2.13
CA ASN A 48 -10.01 -5.72 -1.05
C ASN A 48 -9.86 -4.28 -1.55
N ALA A 49 -8.95 -4.02 -2.49
CA ALA A 49 -8.85 -2.70 -3.11
C ALA A 49 -10.15 -2.37 -3.87
N SER A 50 -10.65 -3.28 -4.70
CA SER A 50 -11.90 -3.12 -5.45
C SER A 50 -13.10 -2.86 -4.53
N GLU A 51 -13.23 -3.60 -3.45
CA GLU A 51 -14.32 -3.41 -2.47
C GLU A 51 -14.31 -1.99 -1.91
N LYS A 52 -13.13 -1.48 -1.52
CA LYS A 52 -12.99 -0.13 -0.97
C LYS A 52 -13.35 0.96 -1.97
N SER A 53 -12.86 0.87 -3.21
CA SER A 53 -13.15 1.88 -4.23
C SER A 53 -14.61 1.86 -4.66
N ARG A 54 -15.19 0.67 -4.85
CA ARG A 54 -16.60 0.51 -5.21
C ARG A 54 -17.53 1.03 -4.13
N THR A 55 -17.25 0.75 -2.85
CA THR A 55 -18.03 1.26 -1.71
C THR A 55 -18.07 2.79 -1.73
N ILE A 56 -16.93 3.45 -1.93
CA ILE A 56 -16.88 4.92 -1.96
C ILE A 56 -17.55 5.48 -3.21
N HIS A 57 -17.36 4.85 -4.35
CA HIS A 57 -18.04 5.26 -5.58
C HIS A 57 -19.57 5.15 -5.46
N GLN A 58 -20.09 4.04 -4.93
CA GLN A 58 -21.53 3.86 -4.70
C GLN A 58 -22.10 4.90 -3.72
N LEU A 59 -21.32 5.25 -2.68
CA LEU A 59 -21.75 6.25 -1.70
C LEU A 59 -21.77 7.67 -2.25
N THR A 60 -20.83 8.02 -3.13
CA THR A 60 -20.58 9.40 -3.56
C THR A 60 -20.98 9.71 -5.01
N GLY A 61 -21.04 8.71 -5.88
CA GLY A 61 -21.15 8.87 -7.33
C GLY A 61 -19.91 9.47 -7.99
N LEU A 62 -18.80 9.66 -7.23
CA LEU A 62 -17.59 10.31 -7.72
C LEU A 62 -16.52 9.30 -8.11
N SER A 63 -15.64 9.72 -9.03
CA SER A 63 -14.42 8.98 -9.29
C SER A 63 -13.54 8.96 -8.03
N CYS A 64 -13.02 7.80 -7.71
CA CYS A 64 -12.24 7.58 -6.50
C CYS A 64 -11.24 6.44 -6.70
N PHE A 65 -10.28 6.33 -5.80
CA PHE A 65 -9.38 5.19 -5.78
C PHE A 65 -9.15 4.68 -4.36
N SER A 66 -8.72 3.45 -4.29
CA SER A 66 -8.30 2.78 -3.06
C SER A 66 -6.95 2.13 -3.26
N GLU A 67 -6.34 1.63 -2.20
CA GLU A 67 -5.24 0.69 -2.29
C GLU A 67 -5.36 -0.41 -1.25
N ASP A 68 -4.84 -1.58 -1.61
CA ASP A 68 -4.50 -2.60 -0.62
C ASP A 68 -3.04 -3.03 -0.78
N THR A 69 -2.38 -3.31 0.35
CA THR A 69 -0.94 -3.60 0.38
C THR A 69 -0.65 -4.75 1.32
N GLY A 70 0.14 -5.69 0.85
CA GLY A 70 0.64 -6.80 1.63
C GLY A 70 2.14 -6.97 1.54
N LEU A 71 2.72 -7.48 2.61
CA LEU A 71 4.04 -8.10 2.64
C LEU A 71 3.86 -9.59 2.37
N GLU A 72 4.55 -10.13 1.38
CA GLU A 72 4.54 -11.53 1.05
C GLU A 72 5.93 -12.11 1.27
N VAL A 73 6.05 -13.18 2.08
CA VAL A 73 7.33 -13.82 2.45
C VAL A 73 7.37 -15.25 1.93
N ASP A 74 8.35 -15.56 1.10
CA ASP A 74 8.46 -16.85 0.40
C ASP A 74 8.45 -18.04 1.36
N ALA A 75 9.27 -17.99 2.41
CA ALA A 75 9.39 -19.07 3.40
C ALA A 75 8.12 -19.29 4.23
N LEU A 76 7.18 -18.35 4.20
CA LEU A 76 5.90 -18.42 4.89
C LEU A 76 4.72 -18.60 3.91
N ASN A 77 4.99 -19.09 2.69
CA ASN A 77 3.98 -19.30 1.63
C ASN A 77 3.15 -18.05 1.33
N GLY A 78 3.79 -16.88 1.35
CA GLY A 78 3.14 -15.59 1.07
C GLY A 78 2.52 -14.91 2.29
N GLU A 79 2.57 -15.48 3.49
CA GLU A 79 2.15 -14.77 4.69
C GLU A 79 3.10 -13.58 4.98
N PRO A 80 2.61 -12.50 5.58
CA PRO A 80 1.22 -12.23 6.02
C PRO A 80 0.21 -11.87 4.90
N GLY A 81 0.66 -11.48 3.69
CA GLY A 81 -0.20 -11.20 2.54
C GLY A 81 -1.29 -10.16 2.86
N VAL A 82 -2.53 -10.45 2.54
CA VAL A 82 -3.70 -9.59 2.82
C VAL A 82 -3.89 -9.29 4.31
N LYS A 83 -3.36 -10.16 5.19
CA LYS A 83 -3.45 -9.98 6.65
C LYS A 83 -2.34 -9.10 7.21
N SER A 84 -1.53 -8.45 6.39
CA SER A 84 -0.35 -7.68 6.82
C SER A 84 -0.64 -6.68 7.94
N ALA A 85 -1.74 -5.94 7.86
CA ALA A 85 -2.08 -4.97 8.90
C ALA A 85 -2.55 -5.61 10.21
N ARG A 86 -3.13 -6.82 10.15
CA ARG A 86 -3.75 -7.54 11.29
C ARG A 86 -3.08 -8.88 11.57
N TYR A 87 -1.82 -9.04 11.22
CA TYR A 87 -1.13 -10.32 11.30
C TYR A 87 -1.05 -10.89 12.71
N ALA A 88 -0.83 -10.03 13.71
CA ALA A 88 -0.82 -10.40 15.12
C ALA A 88 -2.16 -10.18 15.85
N GLY A 89 -3.09 -9.43 15.26
CA GLY A 89 -4.38 -9.13 15.87
C GLY A 89 -5.07 -7.91 15.26
N GLU A 90 -6.31 -7.67 15.69
CA GLU A 90 -7.16 -6.59 15.17
C GLU A 90 -6.72 -5.18 15.62
N ASP A 91 -5.86 -5.09 16.64
CA ASP A 91 -5.30 -3.82 17.13
C ASP A 91 -4.31 -3.17 16.16
N LYS A 92 -3.94 -3.88 15.07
CA LYS A 92 -3.03 -3.42 14.01
C LYS A 92 -1.69 -2.89 14.56
N ALA A 93 -1.22 -3.47 15.67
CA ALA A 93 0.02 -3.07 16.33
C ALA A 93 1.24 -3.52 15.50
N PHE A 94 1.98 -2.55 14.96
CA PHE A 94 3.11 -2.82 14.06
C PHE A 94 4.19 -3.68 14.73
N ASP A 95 4.54 -3.36 15.97
CA ASP A 95 5.58 -4.10 16.71
C ASP A 95 5.20 -5.56 16.91
N LYS A 96 3.94 -5.85 17.25
CA LYS A 96 3.43 -7.21 17.40
C LYS A 96 3.43 -7.97 16.06
N ASN A 97 3.07 -7.28 14.97
CA ASN A 97 3.10 -7.87 13.63
C ASN A 97 4.53 -8.25 13.23
N ILE A 98 5.51 -7.38 13.49
CA ILE A 98 6.94 -7.64 13.26
C ILE A 98 7.41 -8.80 14.12
N GLU A 99 7.13 -8.79 15.41
CA GLU A 99 7.51 -9.85 16.35
C GLU A 99 6.98 -11.22 15.89
N LYS A 100 5.69 -11.29 15.52
CA LYS A 100 5.10 -12.52 14.99
C LYS A 100 5.79 -12.99 13.71
N LEU A 101 6.09 -12.07 12.78
CA LEU A 101 6.79 -12.37 11.54
C LEU A 101 8.17 -12.96 11.80
N LEU A 102 8.96 -12.29 12.63
CA LEU A 102 10.33 -12.72 12.96
C LEU A 102 10.34 -14.06 13.72
N THR A 103 9.39 -14.25 14.63
CA THR A 103 9.22 -15.52 15.37
C THR A 103 8.90 -16.67 14.41
N LYS A 104 7.99 -16.49 13.47
CA LYS A 104 7.65 -17.50 12.46
C LYS A 104 8.81 -17.83 11.52
N LEU A 105 9.59 -16.82 11.11
CA LEU A 105 10.76 -17.00 10.26
C LEU A 105 11.92 -17.69 11.02
N GLY A 106 12.08 -17.39 12.31
CA GLY A 106 13.16 -17.93 13.11
C GLY A 106 14.51 -17.78 12.39
N ASN A 107 15.27 -18.89 12.34
CA ASN A 107 16.59 -18.96 11.69
C ASN A 107 16.51 -19.42 10.22
N THR A 108 15.36 -19.33 9.57
CA THR A 108 15.20 -19.69 8.16
C THR A 108 16.17 -18.91 7.29
N ALA A 109 16.91 -19.62 6.44
CA ALA A 109 17.90 -19.00 5.54
C ALA A 109 17.22 -18.23 4.38
N ASN A 110 16.10 -18.75 3.87
CA ASN A 110 15.31 -18.04 2.85
C ASN A 110 14.47 -16.96 3.52
N ARG A 111 14.91 -15.71 3.40
CA ARG A 111 14.22 -14.55 3.95
C ARG A 111 13.64 -13.64 2.85
N ARG A 112 13.59 -14.14 1.62
CA ARG A 112 13.05 -13.39 0.47
C ARG A 112 11.62 -13.00 0.72
N ALA A 113 11.33 -11.76 0.40
CA ALA A 113 10.03 -11.16 0.60
C ALA A 113 9.79 -10.08 -0.46
N ARG A 114 8.54 -9.70 -0.63
CA ARG A 114 8.16 -8.55 -1.45
C ARG A 114 7.03 -7.78 -0.81
N PHE A 115 7.06 -6.48 -0.97
CA PHE A 115 5.87 -5.66 -0.81
C PHE A 115 5.12 -5.59 -2.14
N ARG A 116 3.81 -5.72 -2.04
CA ARG A 116 2.90 -5.65 -3.17
C ARG A 116 1.75 -4.69 -2.84
N THR A 117 1.51 -3.71 -3.71
CA THR A 117 0.37 -2.78 -3.63
C THR A 117 -0.49 -2.93 -4.86
N VAL A 118 -1.80 -3.00 -4.66
CA VAL A 118 -2.79 -2.89 -5.72
C VAL A 118 -3.63 -1.65 -5.47
N ILE A 119 -3.69 -0.76 -6.46
CA ILE A 119 -4.59 0.38 -6.51
C ILE A 119 -5.78 0.02 -7.39
N SER A 120 -7.00 0.24 -6.88
CA SER A 120 -8.24 0.20 -7.66
C SER A 120 -8.73 1.63 -7.88
N LEU A 121 -8.85 2.04 -9.13
CA LEU A 121 -9.42 3.32 -9.55
C LEU A 121 -10.80 3.10 -10.16
N ILE A 122 -11.81 3.81 -9.69
CA ILE A 122 -13.07 3.96 -10.39
C ILE A 122 -13.03 5.30 -11.14
N TRP A 123 -13.04 5.22 -12.47
CA TRP A 123 -12.98 6.36 -13.38
C TRP A 123 -14.04 6.19 -14.47
N GLU A 124 -14.95 7.16 -14.63
CA GLU A 124 -16.04 7.07 -15.60
C GLU A 124 -16.81 5.74 -15.50
N GLU A 125 -17.16 5.36 -14.28
CA GLU A 125 -17.90 4.12 -13.93
C GLU A 125 -17.18 2.81 -14.28
N LYS A 126 -15.95 2.87 -14.75
CA LYS A 126 -15.09 1.71 -15.01
C LYS A 126 -14.03 1.56 -13.96
N GLU A 127 -13.67 0.31 -13.68
CA GLU A 127 -12.61 -0.02 -12.74
C GLU A 127 -11.32 -0.33 -13.47
N TRP A 128 -10.22 0.18 -12.91
CA TRP A 128 -8.86 -0.04 -13.37
C TRP A 128 -7.97 -0.44 -12.21
N LEU A 129 -7.14 -1.47 -12.40
CA LEU A 129 -6.22 -1.95 -11.37
C LEU A 129 -4.77 -1.64 -11.77
N PHE A 130 -4.00 -1.12 -10.78
CA PHE A 130 -2.58 -0.82 -10.96
C PHE A 130 -1.79 -1.48 -9.84
N GLU A 131 -0.85 -2.32 -10.23
CA GLU A 131 -0.01 -3.04 -9.29
C GLU A 131 1.41 -2.48 -9.26
N GLY A 132 1.98 -2.42 -8.06
CA GLY A 132 3.40 -2.16 -7.83
C GLY A 132 3.99 -3.18 -6.88
N ILE A 133 5.16 -3.72 -7.25
CA ILE A 133 5.89 -4.74 -6.48
C ILE A 133 7.31 -4.25 -6.24
N PHE A 134 7.81 -4.47 -5.03
CA PHE A 134 9.22 -4.31 -4.72
C PHE A 134 9.76 -5.51 -3.96
N GLU A 135 10.79 -6.12 -4.51
CA GLU A 135 11.46 -7.28 -3.95
C GLU A 135 12.47 -6.87 -2.88
N GLY A 136 12.69 -7.75 -1.92
CA GLY A 136 13.64 -7.55 -0.84
C GLY A 136 13.78 -8.78 0.04
N GLU A 137 14.23 -8.56 1.25
CA GLU A 137 14.36 -9.61 2.25
C GLU A 137 14.00 -9.11 3.66
N ILE A 138 13.61 -10.02 4.53
CA ILE A 138 13.34 -9.73 5.93
C ILE A 138 14.64 -9.84 6.73
N THR A 139 15.00 -8.79 7.45
CA THR A 139 16.17 -8.76 8.33
C THR A 139 15.99 -9.65 9.57
N GLN A 140 17.07 -9.98 10.26
CA GLN A 140 17.01 -10.78 11.51
C GLN A 140 16.41 -9.98 12.68
N SER A 141 16.59 -8.67 12.66
CA SER A 141 16.11 -7.75 13.69
C SER A 141 15.67 -6.43 13.05
N PRO A 142 14.77 -5.66 13.71
CA PRO A 142 14.37 -4.34 13.24
C PRO A 142 15.55 -3.36 13.22
N SER A 143 15.56 -2.46 12.21
CA SER A 143 16.50 -1.35 12.09
C SER A 143 15.79 -0.14 11.52
N GLY A 144 16.14 1.06 12.04
CA GLY A 144 15.50 2.31 11.67
C GLY A 144 14.22 2.60 12.43
N THR A 145 13.78 3.86 12.34
CA THR A 145 12.60 4.37 13.08
C THR A 145 11.59 5.07 12.16
N GLY A 146 11.89 5.18 10.87
CA GLY A 146 11.02 5.80 9.89
C GLY A 146 9.94 4.84 9.35
N GLY A 147 9.08 5.37 8.51
CA GLY A 147 8.06 4.59 7.85
C GLY A 147 6.96 4.04 8.76
N PHE A 148 6.40 2.90 8.39
CA PHE A 148 5.35 2.21 9.16
C PHE A 148 5.26 0.72 8.78
N GLY A 149 4.48 -0.05 9.54
CA GLY A 149 4.27 -1.47 9.28
C GLY A 149 5.56 -2.28 9.42
N TYR A 150 5.93 -2.98 8.37
CA TYR A 150 7.11 -3.84 8.33
C TYR A 150 8.39 -3.14 7.83
N ASP A 151 8.37 -1.83 7.62
CA ASP A 151 9.52 -1.07 7.13
C ASP A 151 10.81 -1.31 7.94
N PRO A 152 10.76 -1.47 9.30
CA PRO A 152 11.96 -1.73 10.09
C PRO A 152 12.63 -3.07 9.83
N VAL A 153 11.95 -4.02 9.21
CA VAL A 153 12.46 -5.36 8.93
C VAL A 153 12.56 -5.70 7.44
N PHE A 154 12.11 -4.81 6.58
CA PHE A 154 12.18 -5.02 5.13
C PHE A 154 13.37 -4.27 4.54
N LYS A 155 14.34 -5.03 4.03
CA LYS A 155 15.51 -4.52 3.31
C LYS A 155 15.28 -4.69 1.81
N PRO A 156 15.08 -3.60 1.05
CA PRO A 156 14.83 -3.67 -0.39
C PRO A 156 16.05 -4.17 -1.15
N THR A 157 15.84 -4.91 -2.22
CA THR A 157 16.90 -5.39 -3.11
C THR A 157 17.74 -4.22 -3.62
N GLY A 158 19.05 -4.36 -3.54
CA GLY A 158 20.01 -3.33 -3.95
C GLY A 158 20.31 -2.27 -2.89
N SER A 159 19.83 -2.46 -1.66
CA SER A 159 20.13 -1.57 -0.53
C SER A 159 20.70 -2.35 0.65
N ASP A 160 21.59 -1.69 1.41
CA ASP A 160 22.08 -2.19 2.71
C ASP A 160 21.21 -1.69 3.88
N ARG A 161 20.22 -0.83 3.62
CA ARG A 161 19.33 -0.22 4.60
C ARG A 161 17.91 -0.77 4.47
N THR A 162 17.20 -0.84 5.61
CA THR A 162 15.75 -1.11 5.62
C THR A 162 14.96 0.12 5.13
N PHE A 163 13.69 -0.08 4.81
CA PHE A 163 12.82 1.06 4.48
C PHE A 163 12.69 2.07 5.64
N ALA A 164 12.77 1.60 6.89
CA ALA A 164 12.71 2.49 8.06
C ALA A 164 13.99 3.31 8.28
N GLU A 165 15.10 2.97 7.63
CA GLU A 165 16.35 3.74 7.63
C GLU A 165 16.44 4.74 6.49
N MET A 166 15.45 4.73 5.58
CA MET A 166 15.36 5.66 4.47
C MET A 166 14.48 6.85 4.83
N THR A 167 14.77 8.00 4.22
CA THR A 167 13.82 9.11 4.20
C THR A 167 12.60 8.75 3.36
N MET A 168 11.49 9.45 3.56
CA MET A 168 10.29 9.27 2.71
C MET A 168 10.61 9.52 1.22
N ALA A 169 11.46 10.49 0.90
CA ALA A 169 11.87 10.78 -0.46
C ALA A 169 12.62 9.60 -1.09
N GLU A 170 13.63 9.05 -0.40
CA GLU A 170 14.37 7.87 -0.87
C GLU A 170 13.46 6.66 -1.06
N LYS A 171 12.60 6.37 -0.09
CA LYS A 171 11.62 5.25 -0.18
C LYS A 171 10.67 5.45 -1.37
N ASN A 172 10.19 6.67 -1.60
CA ASN A 172 9.27 6.98 -2.69
C ASN A 172 9.90 6.92 -4.08
N GLU A 173 11.22 6.89 -4.22
CA GLU A 173 11.85 6.66 -5.53
C GLU A 173 11.74 5.20 -5.99
N ILE A 174 11.67 4.26 -5.03
CA ILE A 174 11.80 2.82 -5.33
C ILE A 174 10.61 1.98 -4.89
N SER A 175 9.74 2.46 -4.01
CA SER A 175 8.75 1.63 -3.31
C SER A 175 7.69 1.00 -4.23
N HIS A 176 7.10 -0.09 -3.75
CA HIS A 176 5.93 -0.75 -4.34
C HIS A 176 4.78 0.24 -4.59
N ARG A 177 4.52 1.13 -3.59
CA ARG A 177 3.46 2.15 -3.66
C ARG A 177 3.75 3.18 -4.75
N LYS A 178 4.99 3.63 -4.87
CA LYS A 178 5.42 4.52 -5.95
C LYS A 178 5.17 3.90 -7.33
N LYS A 179 5.55 2.64 -7.51
CA LYS A 179 5.36 1.94 -8.79
C LYS A 179 3.88 1.82 -9.18
N ALA A 180 3.00 1.55 -8.22
CA ALA A 180 1.56 1.52 -8.45
C ALA A 180 1.01 2.93 -8.76
N ALA A 181 1.43 3.94 -7.98
CA ALA A 181 1.03 5.32 -8.15
C ALA A 181 1.46 5.91 -9.51
N ASP A 182 2.65 5.59 -10.00
CA ASP A 182 3.12 6.03 -11.32
C ASP A 182 2.22 5.51 -12.46
N LYS A 183 1.78 4.26 -12.37
CA LYS A 183 0.84 3.69 -13.34
C LYS A 183 -0.52 4.39 -13.30
N LEU A 184 -1.01 4.70 -12.09
CA LEU A 184 -2.23 5.49 -11.91
C LEU A 184 -2.11 6.88 -12.54
N VAL A 185 -1.01 7.60 -12.25
CA VAL A 185 -0.76 8.95 -12.80
C VAL A 185 -0.69 8.92 -14.32
N LEU A 186 0.07 7.97 -14.88
CA LEU A 186 0.19 7.81 -16.34
C LEU A 186 -1.16 7.55 -17.00
N PHE A 187 -1.99 6.69 -16.40
CA PHE A 187 -3.34 6.45 -16.88
C PHE A 187 -4.17 7.73 -16.89
N LEU A 188 -4.21 8.47 -15.78
CA LEU A 188 -4.99 9.71 -15.66
C LEU A 188 -4.52 10.79 -16.63
N GLN A 189 -3.21 10.92 -16.86
CA GLN A 189 -2.66 11.86 -17.85
C GLN A 189 -3.14 11.53 -19.25
N ASN A 190 -3.17 10.26 -19.64
CA ASN A 190 -3.67 9.82 -20.94
C ASN A 190 -5.17 10.07 -21.11
N GLN A 191 -5.99 9.94 -20.06
CA GLN A 191 -7.42 10.26 -20.13
C GLN A 191 -7.66 11.75 -20.38
N VAL A 192 -6.91 12.63 -19.70
CA VAL A 192 -7.05 14.09 -19.86
C VAL A 192 -6.65 14.57 -21.27
N ILE A 193 -5.70 13.89 -21.92
CA ILE A 193 -5.27 14.23 -23.28
C ILE A 193 -6.33 13.81 -24.31
N THR A 194 -7.00 12.70 -24.09
CA THR A 194 -8.00 12.12 -25.03
C THR A 194 -9.33 12.89 -25.00
N THR A 195 -9.59 13.67 -23.95
CA THR A 195 -10.85 14.42 -23.76
C THR A 195 -10.75 15.89 -24.28
N ARG A 196 -9.66 16.26 -24.89
CA ARG A 196 -9.43 17.56 -25.57
C ARG A 196 -9.44 17.37 -27.08
#